data_9730ae7eecb5c20e080019988c4a3f84
#
_entry.id   9730ae7eecb5c20e080019988c4a3f84
#
_cell.length_a   1.000
_cell.length_b   1.000
_cell.length_c   1.000
_cell.angle_alpha   90.00
_cell.angle_beta   90.00
_cell.angle_gamma   90.00
#
_symmetry.space_group_name_H-M   'P 1'
#
loop_
_entity.id
_entity.type
_entity.pdbx_description
1 polymer ?
#
loop_
_entity_poly.entity_id
_entity_poly.type
_entity_poly.pdbx_seq_one_letter_code
_entity_poly.pdbx_strand_id
1 'polypeptide(L)'
;PIDIYEKYKDKINIEELVDFFSSKETMDKEAWDKIEEYIKMIKDGGDLKKGVYGFADHVEKGYEWISSPYKIKASGDDYTPINLYRTPEYKTFVQVYADWFNKGYIRKDILTAENVGTEDYEVKGGPNYIVGQGYMPTQSEIDSKKAAGSTAYVKIPFDNKHYIPYAASASNTAISINSKHPERAMQLIGLMNTEKGKDLYNLLVFGIEGEHYTKVNDKEIQPIGYTSQPTSESPYGQYRFAIGNTFNGYEIYMQDKNPIYDNEFIKSVNDKAEDSKLRGFTLDTDPIKMELAQVTAVIGEYKKSLNSGAAADPMGLYEEFQQKLIAAGDDKIVEEIQRQIDEWRANKGNETTQSEGE
;
A
#
# COMPACT_ATOMS: atom_id res chain seq x y z
N PRO A 1 17.44 -5.54 0.52
CA PRO A 1 18.19 -5.83 -0.71
C PRO A 1 18.58 -7.30 -0.79
N ILE A 2 18.50 -7.88 -2.00
CA ILE A 2 18.73 -9.32 -2.20
C ILE A 2 20.18 -9.74 -1.92
N ASP A 3 21.14 -8.89 -2.22
CA ASP A 3 22.56 -9.10 -1.93
C ASP A 3 22.83 -9.22 -0.42
N ILE A 4 22.16 -8.39 0.39
CA ILE A 4 22.19 -8.48 1.85
C ILE A 4 21.50 -9.76 2.30
N TYR A 5 20.29 -10.06 1.76
CA TYR A 5 19.57 -11.27 2.10
C TYR A 5 20.41 -12.53 1.82
N GLU A 6 20.99 -12.66 0.64
CA GLU A 6 21.84 -13.81 0.27
C GLU A 6 23.03 -14.01 1.22
N LYS A 7 23.59 -12.91 1.74
CA LYS A 7 24.69 -12.96 2.71
C LYS A 7 24.26 -13.46 4.09
N TYR A 8 23.03 -13.18 4.49
CA TYR A 8 22.53 -13.45 5.84
C TYR A 8 21.41 -14.51 5.89
N LYS A 9 21.02 -15.12 4.75
CA LYS A 9 19.86 -16.03 4.65
C LYS A 9 19.90 -17.21 5.61
N ASP A 10 21.08 -17.71 5.96
CA ASP A 10 21.22 -18.80 6.93
C ASP A 10 20.88 -18.38 8.38
N LYS A 11 20.73 -17.07 8.62
CA LYS A 11 20.34 -16.46 9.90
C LYS A 11 18.96 -15.82 9.86
N ILE A 12 18.30 -15.83 8.69
CA ILE A 12 16.99 -15.21 8.46
C ILE A 12 16.01 -16.32 8.06
N ASN A 13 15.18 -16.75 8.98
CA ASN A 13 14.09 -17.66 8.69
C ASN A 13 12.84 -16.85 8.29
N ILE A 14 12.56 -16.81 6.98
CA ILE A 14 11.42 -16.04 6.45
C ILE A 14 10.09 -16.59 6.97
N GLU A 15 9.91 -17.91 7.02
CA GLU A 15 8.67 -18.54 7.48
C GLU A 15 8.40 -18.19 8.95
N GLU A 16 9.41 -18.30 9.82
CA GLU A 16 9.30 -17.89 11.22
C GLU A 16 8.93 -16.41 11.37
N LEU A 17 9.51 -15.54 10.55
CA LEU A 17 9.20 -14.11 10.57
C LEU A 17 7.77 -13.82 10.12
N VAL A 18 7.32 -14.46 9.05
CA VAL A 18 5.93 -14.33 8.56
C VAL A 18 4.95 -14.80 9.64
N ASP A 19 5.22 -15.94 10.26
CA ASP A 19 4.37 -16.49 11.33
C ASP A 19 4.36 -15.56 12.55
N PHE A 20 5.53 -15.07 12.96
CA PHE A 20 5.65 -14.12 14.07
C PHE A 20 4.85 -12.84 13.80
N PHE A 21 5.06 -12.17 12.66
CA PHE A 21 4.34 -10.94 12.36
C PHE A 21 2.86 -11.16 12.11
N SER A 22 2.48 -12.29 11.51
CA SER A 22 1.06 -12.63 11.29
C SER A 22 0.32 -12.93 12.59
N SER A 23 1.03 -13.37 13.64
CA SER A 23 0.45 -13.59 14.98
C SER A 23 0.17 -12.30 15.74
N LYS A 24 0.78 -11.18 15.34
CA LYS A 24 0.60 -9.87 15.98
C LYS A 24 -0.63 -9.16 15.42
N GLU A 25 -1.48 -8.64 16.29
CA GLU A 25 -2.61 -7.80 15.86
C GLU A 25 -2.14 -6.43 15.37
N THR A 26 -1.15 -5.85 16.03
CA THR A 26 -0.60 -4.53 15.71
C THR A 26 0.92 -4.53 15.78
N MET A 27 1.56 -3.42 15.39
CA MET A 27 2.99 -3.22 15.54
C MET A 27 3.34 -2.75 16.96
N ASP A 28 3.37 -3.70 17.89
CA ASP A 28 3.82 -3.47 19.26
C ASP A 28 5.35 -3.34 19.38
N LYS A 29 5.84 -3.07 20.60
CA LYS A 29 7.30 -2.94 20.85
C LYS A 29 8.07 -4.21 20.49
N GLU A 30 7.50 -5.40 20.75
CA GLU A 30 8.13 -6.69 20.45
C GLU A 30 8.29 -6.88 18.92
N ALA A 31 7.29 -6.47 18.13
CA ALA A 31 7.39 -6.51 16.69
C ALA A 31 8.51 -5.58 16.16
N TRP A 32 8.66 -4.39 16.72
CA TRP A 32 9.78 -3.50 16.39
C TRP A 32 11.13 -4.05 16.83
N ASP A 33 11.22 -4.67 18.01
CA ASP A 33 12.44 -5.31 18.49
C ASP A 33 12.87 -6.46 17.58
N LYS A 34 11.92 -7.23 17.06
CA LYS A 34 12.20 -8.30 16.10
C LYS A 34 12.82 -7.76 14.79
N ILE A 35 12.33 -6.64 14.29
CA ILE A 35 12.95 -5.96 13.13
C ILE A 35 14.37 -5.48 13.50
N GLU A 36 14.52 -4.90 14.68
CA GLU A 36 15.80 -4.37 15.14
C GLU A 36 16.90 -5.44 15.22
N GLU A 37 16.58 -6.68 15.62
CA GLU A 37 17.53 -7.79 15.63
C GLU A 37 18.23 -7.95 14.27
N TYR A 38 17.47 -7.89 13.18
CA TYR A 38 18.01 -8.00 11.81
C TYR A 38 18.78 -6.77 11.38
N ILE A 39 18.27 -5.58 11.68
CA ILE A 39 18.98 -4.32 11.39
C ILE A 39 20.34 -4.32 12.09
N LYS A 40 20.35 -4.70 13.37
CA LYS A 40 21.57 -4.79 14.17
C LYS A 40 22.57 -5.79 13.58
N MET A 41 22.10 -6.99 13.22
CA MET A 41 22.95 -8.02 12.60
C MET A 41 23.60 -7.52 11.32
N ILE A 42 22.85 -6.84 10.46
CA ILE A 42 23.34 -6.28 9.21
C ILE A 42 24.35 -5.14 9.47
N LYS A 43 24.07 -4.30 10.45
CA LYS A 43 24.98 -3.21 10.87
C LYS A 43 26.29 -3.75 11.42
N ASP A 44 26.23 -4.72 12.32
CA ASP A 44 27.41 -5.34 12.93
C ASP A 44 28.29 -6.04 11.87
N GLY A 45 27.67 -6.51 10.79
CA GLY A 45 28.37 -7.05 9.61
C GLY A 45 28.94 -6.01 8.67
N GLY A 46 28.70 -4.73 8.89
CA GLY A 46 29.19 -3.62 8.06
C GLY A 46 28.40 -3.39 6.76
N ASP A 47 27.20 -3.99 6.63
CA ASP A 47 26.40 -3.96 5.42
C ASP A 47 25.22 -2.96 5.45
N LEU A 48 24.97 -2.31 6.58
CA LEU A 48 23.98 -1.25 6.69
C LEU A 48 24.53 0.07 6.12
N LYS A 49 24.59 0.20 4.81
CA LYS A 49 25.28 1.31 4.13
C LYS A 49 24.55 2.63 4.17
N LYS A 50 23.23 2.62 3.94
CA LYS A 50 22.38 3.82 3.91
C LYS A 50 21.35 3.86 5.02
N GLY A 51 21.19 2.76 5.74
CA GLY A 51 20.29 2.65 6.87
C GLY A 51 18.92 2.07 6.52
N VAL A 52 17.94 2.38 7.34
CA VAL A 52 16.55 1.95 7.18
C VAL A 52 15.68 3.07 6.65
N TYR A 53 14.62 2.72 5.91
CA TYR A 53 13.67 3.66 5.34
C TYR A 53 12.26 3.06 5.24
N GLY A 54 11.22 3.88 5.36
CA GLY A 54 9.85 3.54 4.98
C GLY A 54 9.08 2.61 5.92
N PHE A 55 9.51 2.46 7.19
CA PHE A 55 8.80 1.62 8.14
C PHE A 55 7.57 2.26 8.80
N ALA A 56 7.33 3.55 8.56
CA ALA A 56 6.21 4.26 9.21
C ALA A 56 4.84 3.69 8.84
N ASP A 57 4.69 3.15 7.64
CA ASP A 57 3.41 2.61 7.18
C ASP A 57 3.01 1.32 7.93
N HIS A 58 3.96 0.63 8.55
CA HIS A 58 3.66 -0.57 9.35
C HIS A 58 2.89 -0.29 10.64
N VAL A 59 2.88 0.96 11.11
CA VAL A 59 2.01 1.40 12.21
C VAL A 59 0.53 1.14 11.91
N GLU A 60 0.18 1.02 10.63
CA GLU A 60 -1.20 0.77 10.17
C GLU A 60 -1.65 -0.69 10.34
N LYS A 61 -0.73 -1.62 10.66
CA LYS A 61 -1.08 -3.02 10.87
C LYS A 61 -2.17 -3.17 11.94
N GLY A 62 -3.20 -3.93 11.60
CA GLY A 62 -4.36 -4.15 12.47
C GLY A 62 -5.44 -3.06 12.38
N TYR A 63 -5.27 -2.11 11.46
CA TYR A 63 -6.24 -1.05 11.23
C TYR A 63 -6.78 -1.07 9.79
N GLU A 64 -8.06 -0.74 9.65
CA GLU A 64 -8.70 -0.46 8.36
C GLU A 64 -8.85 1.04 8.12
N TRP A 65 -8.75 1.45 6.86
CA TRP A 65 -8.92 2.83 6.44
C TRP A 65 -10.37 3.27 6.45
N ILE A 66 -10.61 4.50 6.94
CA ILE A 66 -11.83 5.26 6.71
C ILE A 66 -11.51 6.38 5.73
N SER A 67 -10.63 7.27 6.13
CA SER A 67 -10.09 8.40 5.38
C SER A 67 -8.80 8.82 6.06
N SER A 68 -7.73 9.08 5.32
CA SER A 68 -6.45 9.46 5.96
C SER A 68 -6.60 10.71 6.82
N PRO A 69 -6.17 10.72 8.08
CA PRO A 69 -5.45 9.65 8.81
C PRO A 69 -6.34 8.71 9.64
N TYR A 70 -7.67 8.76 9.47
CA TYR A 70 -8.64 8.08 10.33
C TYR A 70 -8.84 6.62 9.94
N LYS A 71 -8.88 5.77 10.95
CA LYS A 71 -8.94 4.31 10.85
C LYS A 71 -9.87 3.73 11.92
N ILE A 72 -10.22 2.46 11.75
CA ILE A 72 -10.79 1.61 12.80
C ILE A 72 -9.92 0.37 12.98
N LYS A 73 -10.07 -0.35 14.09
CA LYS A 73 -9.46 -1.67 14.22
C LYS A 73 -10.02 -2.63 13.18
N ALA A 74 -9.15 -3.40 12.52
CA ALA A 74 -9.57 -4.37 11.51
C ALA A 74 -10.29 -5.56 12.15
N SER A 75 -9.83 -6.04 13.30
CA SER A 75 -10.41 -7.17 14.02
C SER A 75 -11.52 -6.78 14.98
N GLY A 76 -12.43 -7.74 15.23
CA GLY A 76 -13.51 -7.59 16.21
C GLY A 76 -14.63 -6.63 15.78
N ASP A 77 -15.54 -6.36 16.70
CA ASP A 77 -16.74 -5.51 16.50
C ASP A 77 -16.55 -4.06 16.97
N ASP A 78 -15.30 -3.64 17.18
CA ASP A 78 -14.99 -2.25 17.55
C ASP A 78 -14.97 -1.38 16.29
N TYR A 79 -15.94 -0.49 16.16
CA TYR A 79 -16.08 0.47 15.06
C TYR A 79 -15.65 1.88 15.47
N THR A 80 -14.94 2.03 16.58
CA THR A 80 -14.49 3.33 17.05
C THR A 80 -13.41 3.90 16.13
N PRO A 81 -13.66 5.05 15.50
CA PRO A 81 -12.65 5.68 14.67
C PRO A 81 -11.53 6.29 15.51
N ILE A 82 -10.33 6.24 14.99
CA ILE A 82 -9.16 6.81 15.64
C ILE A 82 -8.26 7.47 14.58
N ASN A 83 -7.64 8.57 14.93
CA ASN A 83 -6.53 9.13 14.15
C ASN A 83 -5.29 8.25 14.35
N LEU A 84 -4.68 7.75 13.27
CA LEU A 84 -3.48 6.91 13.32
C LEU A 84 -2.36 7.51 14.17
N TYR A 85 -2.16 8.83 14.07
CA TYR A 85 -1.11 9.55 14.81
C TYR A 85 -1.38 9.65 16.31
N ARG A 86 -2.59 9.28 16.78
CA ARG A 86 -2.97 9.24 18.20
C ARG A 86 -3.02 7.82 18.76
N THR A 87 -2.64 6.81 17.97
CA THR A 87 -2.58 5.43 18.43
C THR A 87 -1.38 5.17 19.33
N PRO A 88 -1.45 4.20 20.25
CA PRO A 88 -0.29 3.73 21.03
C PRO A 88 0.82 3.21 20.13
N GLU A 89 0.47 2.60 18.99
CA GLU A 89 1.41 2.08 18.01
C GLU A 89 2.24 3.19 17.39
N TYR A 90 1.63 4.33 17.04
CA TYR A 90 2.37 5.48 16.52
C TYR A 90 3.30 6.09 17.57
N LYS A 91 2.85 6.17 18.82
CA LYS A 91 3.72 6.60 19.93
C LYS A 91 4.94 5.68 20.07
N THR A 92 4.72 4.38 20.04
CA THR A 92 5.79 3.36 20.09
C THR A 92 6.74 3.51 18.91
N PHE A 93 6.20 3.71 17.70
CA PHE A 93 7.00 3.96 16.52
C PHE A 93 7.92 5.19 16.66
N VAL A 94 7.41 6.31 17.15
CA VAL A 94 8.21 7.53 17.37
C VAL A 94 9.38 7.25 18.34
N GLN A 95 9.14 6.50 19.41
CA GLN A 95 10.19 6.10 20.36
C GLN A 95 11.25 5.21 19.71
N VAL A 96 10.81 4.20 18.97
CA VAL A 96 11.69 3.25 18.27
C VAL A 96 12.54 3.97 17.22
N TYR A 97 11.93 4.84 16.41
CA TYR A 97 12.66 5.56 15.38
C TYR A 97 13.68 6.55 15.95
N ALA A 98 13.35 7.22 17.05
CA ALA A 98 14.31 8.05 17.78
C ALA A 98 15.52 7.23 18.29
N ASP A 99 15.26 6.05 18.84
CA ASP A 99 16.30 5.13 19.27
C ASP A 99 17.14 4.61 18.09
N TRP A 100 16.51 4.24 16.98
CA TRP A 100 17.21 3.82 15.76
C TRP A 100 18.06 4.94 15.14
N PHE A 101 17.59 6.18 15.18
CA PHE A 101 18.38 7.32 14.75
C PHE A 101 19.63 7.49 15.64
N ASN A 102 19.48 7.42 16.96
CA ASN A 102 20.58 7.51 17.91
C ASN A 102 21.58 6.34 17.77
N LYS A 103 21.09 5.13 17.49
CA LYS A 103 21.90 3.94 17.20
C LYS A 103 22.57 4.00 15.83
N GLY A 104 22.24 4.98 14.99
CA GLY A 104 22.77 5.16 13.65
C GLY A 104 22.28 4.08 12.66
N TYR A 105 21.05 3.62 12.83
CA TYR A 105 20.35 2.80 11.86
C TYR A 105 19.69 3.67 10.78
N ILE A 106 19.37 4.92 11.12
CA ILE A 106 18.85 5.92 10.21
C ILE A 106 19.95 6.93 9.89
N ARG A 107 20.05 7.34 8.63
CA ARG A 107 21.05 8.31 8.18
C ARG A 107 20.87 9.66 8.88
N LYS A 108 22.00 10.28 9.26
CA LYS A 108 21.97 11.54 10.04
C LYS A 108 21.40 12.74 9.29
N ASP A 109 21.51 12.74 7.97
CA ASP A 109 21.01 13.81 7.09
C ASP A 109 19.59 13.57 6.59
N ILE A 110 18.81 12.67 7.22
CA ILE A 110 17.47 12.26 6.78
C ILE A 110 16.50 13.44 6.59
N LEU A 111 16.61 14.50 7.38
CA LEU A 111 15.76 15.68 7.28
C LEU A 111 16.12 16.60 6.12
N THR A 112 17.38 16.59 5.68
CA THR A 112 17.92 17.48 4.65
C THR A 112 18.25 16.77 3.36
N ALA A 113 18.29 15.41 3.38
CA ALA A 113 18.55 14.64 2.19
C ALA A 113 17.43 14.85 1.17
N GLU A 114 17.82 15.16 -0.06
CA GLU A 114 16.93 15.19 -1.20
C GLU A 114 16.70 13.76 -1.69
N ASN A 115 15.51 13.47 -2.21
CA ASN A 115 15.16 12.19 -2.84
C ASN A 115 15.32 10.95 -1.94
N VAL A 116 15.06 11.09 -0.64
CA VAL A 116 14.91 9.93 0.26
C VAL A 116 13.58 9.26 -0.06
N GLY A 117 13.58 8.40 -1.03
CA GLY A 117 12.37 7.74 -1.52
C GLY A 117 12.72 6.66 -2.53
N THR A 118 11.74 6.30 -3.34
CA THR A 118 11.84 5.25 -4.37
C THR A 118 13.06 5.41 -5.27
N GLU A 119 13.41 6.62 -5.64
CA GLU A 119 14.53 6.89 -6.54
C GLU A 119 15.89 6.49 -5.97
N ASP A 120 16.08 6.65 -4.65
CA ASP A 120 17.37 6.36 -4.00
C ASP A 120 17.63 4.86 -3.79
N TYR A 121 16.61 4.03 -3.69
CA TYR A 121 16.81 2.59 -3.48
C TYR A 121 16.53 1.75 -4.73
N GLU A 122 15.87 2.31 -5.74
CA GLU A 122 15.59 1.62 -7.02
C GLU A 122 16.59 1.95 -8.13
N VAL A 123 17.47 2.95 -7.93
CA VAL A 123 18.47 3.35 -8.95
C VAL A 123 19.56 2.30 -9.11
N LYS A 124 19.96 2.07 -10.34
CA LYS A 124 21.10 1.19 -10.69
C LYS A 124 22.36 1.59 -9.95
N GLY A 125 22.88 0.68 -9.12
CA GLY A 125 24.04 0.97 -8.26
C GLY A 125 23.75 1.93 -7.12
N GLY A 126 22.47 2.20 -6.86
CA GLY A 126 22.01 3.07 -5.78
C GLY A 126 22.26 2.49 -4.39
N PRO A 127 21.98 3.28 -3.36
CA PRO A 127 22.22 2.90 -1.99
C PRO A 127 21.31 1.76 -1.53
N ASN A 128 21.89 0.84 -0.77
CA ASN A 128 21.15 -0.27 -0.21
C ASN A 128 20.52 0.16 1.11
N TYR A 129 19.24 0.52 1.06
CA TYR A 129 18.43 0.67 2.26
C TYR A 129 17.80 -0.66 2.66
N ILE A 130 17.57 -0.85 3.94
CA ILE A 130 16.57 -1.80 4.42
C ILE A 130 15.24 -1.07 4.42
N VAL A 131 14.31 -1.54 3.60
CA VAL A 131 13.06 -0.84 3.30
C VAL A 131 11.91 -1.54 3.98
N GLY A 132 11.09 -0.77 4.71
CA GLY A 132 9.88 -1.23 5.38
C GLY A 132 8.63 -1.22 4.52
N GLN A 133 8.70 -0.74 3.28
CA GLN A 133 7.52 -0.57 2.43
C GLN A 133 7.65 -1.35 1.12
N GLY A 134 6.54 -1.80 0.59
CA GLY A 134 6.43 -2.33 -0.77
C GLY A 134 5.48 -3.51 -0.89
N TYR A 135 5.04 -3.75 -2.12
CA TYR A 135 4.26 -4.94 -2.47
C TYR A 135 5.14 -6.19 -2.41
N MET A 136 4.51 -7.35 -2.23
CA MET A 136 5.20 -8.63 -2.42
C MET A 136 5.69 -8.71 -3.87
N PRO A 137 7.01 -8.76 -4.14
CA PRO A 137 7.47 -8.95 -5.49
C PRO A 137 7.21 -10.40 -5.88
N THR A 138 6.78 -10.60 -7.10
CA THR A 138 6.91 -11.91 -7.74
C THR A 138 8.39 -12.20 -7.98
N GLN A 139 8.76 -13.48 -8.14
CA GLN A 139 10.14 -13.84 -8.51
C GLN A 139 10.56 -13.10 -9.79
N SER A 140 9.64 -12.94 -10.72
CA SER A 140 9.81 -12.20 -11.97
C SER A 140 10.24 -10.75 -11.76
N GLU A 141 9.62 -10.04 -10.81
CA GLU A 141 10.00 -8.65 -10.50
C GLU A 141 11.44 -8.58 -9.95
N ILE A 142 11.83 -9.54 -9.12
CA ILE A 142 13.19 -9.66 -8.59
C ILE A 142 14.19 -9.85 -9.73
N ASP A 143 13.91 -10.79 -10.62
CA ASP A 143 14.81 -11.14 -11.73
C ASP A 143 14.89 -10.00 -12.75
N SER A 144 13.78 -9.34 -13.04
CA SER A 144 13.73 -8.18 -13.91
C SER A 144 14.56 -7.01 -13.37
N LYS A 145 14.45 -6.71 -12.09
CA LYS A 145 15.27 -5.66 -11.44
C LYS A 145 16.75 -6.02 -11.46
N LYS A 146 17.11 -7.28 -11.21
CA LYS A 146 18.48 -7.77 -11.33
C LYS A 146 19.02 -7.64 -12.75
N ALA A 147 18.24 -8.05 -13.76
CA ALA A 147 18.63 -7.95 -15.16
C ALA A 147 18.84 -6.49 -15.60
N ALA A 148 18.02 -5.57 -15.10
CA ALA A 148 18.20 -4.13 -15.31
C ALA A 148 19.38 -3.54 -14.54
N GLY A 149 20.03 -4.32 -13.65
CA GLY A 149 21.09 -3.86 -12.75
C GLY A 149 20.60 -2.93 -11.66
N SER A 150 19.30 -2.97 -11.35
CA SER A 150 18.67 -2.26 -10.25
C SER A 150 18.76 -3.08 -8.97
N THR A 151 18.57 -2.42 -7.82
CA THR A 151 18.50 -3.12 -6.54
C THR A 151 17.19 -3.90 -6.44
N ALA A 152 17.29 -5.22 -6.36
CA ALA A 152 16.15 -6.08 -6.07
C ALA A 152 16.03 -6.31 -4.56
N TYR A 153 14.80 -6.58 -4.08
CA TYR A 153 14.50 -6.80 -2.67
C TYR A 153 13.82 -8.14 -2.45
N VAL A 154 14.21 -8.84 -1.41
CA VAL A 154 13.38 -9.87 -0.81
C VAL A 154 12.44 -9.17 0.15
N LYS A 155 11.14 -9.47 0.08
CA LYS A 155 10.13 -8.86 0.94
C LYS A 155 9.53 -9.93 1.85
N ILE A 156 9.36 -9.57 3.10
CA ILE A 156 8.78 -10.41 4.14
C ILE A 156 7.45 -9.77 4.52
N PRO A 157 6.32 -10.43 4.26
CA PRO A 157 5.03 -9.86 4.62
C PRO A 157 4.87 -9.82 6.16
N PHE A 158 4.31 -8.73 6.65
CA PHE A 158 3.97 -8.57 8.07
C PHE A 158 2.55 -9.04 8.39
N ASP A 159 1.83 -9.50 7.39
CA ASP A 159 0.51 -10.09 7.54
C ASP A 159 0.25 -11.11 6.43
N ASN A 160 -0.39 -12.22 6.78
CA ASN A 160 -0.90 -13.20 5.83
C ASN A 160 -2.41 -13.06 5.58
N LYS A 161 -3.06 -12.09 6.25
CA LYS A 161 -4.45 -11.74 6.02
C LYS A 161 -4.55 -10.65 4.95
N HIS A 162 -5.56 -10.79 4.11
CA HIS A 162 -5.88 -9.84 3.08
C HIS A 162 -7.32 -9.37 3.28
N TYR A 163 -7.54 -8.05 3.20
CA TYR A 163 -8.86 -7.46 3.33
C TYR A 163 -9.26 -6.77 2.03
N ILE A 164 -10.51 -6.96 1.63
CA ILE A 164 -11.10 -6.16 0.57
C ILE A 164 -11.46 -4.81 1.21
N PRO A 165 -10.79 -3.71 0.83
CA PRO A 165 -11.05 -2.42 1.45
C PRO A 165 -12.49 -1.96 1.20
N TYR A 166 -13.02 -1.15 2.12
CA TYR A 166 -14.38 -0.61 2.02
C TYR A 166 -14.60 0.20 0.73
N ALA A 167 -13.60 0.94 0.32
CA ALA A 167 -13.53 1.64 -0.96
C ALA A 167 -12.69 0.81 -1.94
N ALA A 168 -13.28 -0.27 -2.48
CA ALA A 168 -12.60 -1.22 -3.36
C ALA A 168 -12.16 -0.62 -4.72
N SER A 169 -12.08 0.71 -4.83
CA SER A 169 -11.79 1.39 -6.09
C SER A 169 -10.55 2.26 -5.99
N ALA A 170 -9.38 1.66 -6.24
CA ALA A 170 -8.16 2.43 -6.48
C ALA A 170 -8.22 3.25 -7.78
N SER A 171 -9.04 2.81 -8.74
CA SER A 171 -9.28 3.48 -10.01
C SER A 171 -10.77 3.54 -10.32
N ASN A 172 -11.26 4.71 -10.68
CA ASN A 172 -12.66 4.93 -11.00
C ASN A 172 -12.81 5.45 -12.43
N THR A 173 -13.74 4.86 -13.18
CA THR A 173 -14.16 5.37 -14.49
C THR A 173 -15.50 6.07 -14.31
N ALA A 174 -15.57 7.34 -14.72
CA ALA A 174 -16.79 8.14 -14.60
C ALA A 174 -17.31 8.56 -15.98
N ILE A 175 -18.64 8.68 -16.09
CA ILE A 175 -19.31 9.26 -17.25
C ILE A 175 -19.58 10.73 -16.94
N SER A 176 -19.11 11.62 -17.84
CA SER A 176 -19.35 13.05 -17.67
C SER A 176 -20.85 13.37 -17.64
N ILE A 177 -21.27 14.25 -16.74
CA ILE A 177 -22.64 14.77 -16.66
C ILE A 177 -23.08 15.46 -17.98
N ASN A 178 -22.12 15.94 -18.76
CA ASN A 178 -22.36 16.58 -20.07
C ASN A 178 -22.40 15.57 -21.22
N SER A 179 -22.30 14.26 -20.96
CA SER A 179 -22.40 13.24 -22.00
C SER A 179 -23.76 13.29 -22.69
N LYS A 180 -23.75 13.31 -24.02
CA LYS A 180 -24.99 13.24 -24.83
C LYS A 180 -25.53 11.80 -24.93
N HIS A 181 -24.72 10.80 -24.60
CA HIS A 181 -25.05 9.37 -24.72
C HIS A 181 -24.55 8.57 -23.49
N PRO A 182 -25.02 8.89 -22.27
CA PRO A 182 -24.51 8.25 -21.05
C PRO A 182 -24.79 6.75 -21.01
N GLU A 183 -25.96 6.30 -21.53
CA GLU A 183 -26.29 4.87 -21.58
C GLU A 183 -25.33 4.12 -22.53
N ARG A 184 -24.94 4.76 -23.65
CA ARG A 184 -24.00 4.16 -24.59
C ARG A 184 -22.61 4.05 -24.00
N ALA A 185 -22.18 5.05 -23.24
CA ALA A 185 -20.92 5.00 -22.49
C ALA A 185 -20.95 3.90 -21.43
N MET A 186 -22.05 3.77 -20.69
CA MET A 186 -22.21 2.70 -19.69
C MET A 186 -22.23 1.31 -20.36
N GLN A 187 -22.87 1.16 -21.52
CA GLN A 187 -22.83 -0.11 -22.27
C GLN A 187 -21.40 -0.51 -22.66
N LEU A 188 -20.56 0.46 -23.07
CA LEU A 188 -19.16 0.21 -23.38
C LEU A 188 -18.37 -0.23 -22.13
N ILE A 189 -18.53 0.52 -21.03
CA ILE A 189 -17.88 0.17 -19.76
C ILE A 189 -18.34 -1.23 -19.30
N GLY A 190 -19.65 -1.50 -19.36
CA GLY A 190 -20.20 -2.81 -19.00
C GLY A 190 -19.63 -3.94 -19.87
N LEU A 191 -19.52 -3.72 -21.20
CA LEU A 191 -18.93 -4.71 -22.10
C LEU A 191 -17.50 -5.06 -21.72
N MET A 192 -16.67 -4.06 -21.36
CA MET A 192 -15.27 -4.24 -20.97
C MET A 192 -15.10 -5.07 -19.67
N ASN A 193 -16.17 -5.22 -18.87
CA ASN A 193 -16.19 -6.02 -17.66
C ASN A 193 -16.72 -7.46 -17.88
N THR A 194 -17.05 -7.82 -19.12
CA THR A 194 -17.57 -9.15 -19.48
C THR A 194 -16.58 -9.92 -20.35
N GLU A 195 -16.71 -11.24 -20.38
CA GLU A 195 -15.95 -12.11 -21.31
C GLU A 195 -16.14 -11.73 -22.78
N LYS A 196 -17.34 -11.26 -23.17
CA LYS A 196 -17.62 -10.80 -24.53
C LYS A 196 -16.81 -9.58 -24.95
N GLY A 197 -16.38 -8.77 -23.99
CA GLY A 197 -15.56 -7.58 -24.23
C GLY A 197 -14.07 -7.82 -24.16
N LYS A 198 -13.61 -9.05 -23.93
CA LYS A 198 -12.21 -9.40 -23.74
C LYS A 198 -11.31 -8.93 -24.90
N ASP A 199 -11.70 -9.18 -26.15
CA ASP A 199 -10.91 -8.78 -27.31
C ASP A 199 -10.80 -7.25 -27.43
N LEU A 200 -11.92 -6.55 -27.17
CA LEU A 200 -11.92 -5.09 -27.17
C LEU A 200 -11.07 -4.53 -26.01
N TYR A 201 -11.17 -5.14 -24.83
CA TYR A 201 -10.33 -4.78 -23.69
C TYR A 201 -8.85 -4.92 -24.05
N ASN A 202 -8.44 -6.08 -24.61
CA ASN A 202 -7.06 -6.33 -24.96
C ASN A 202 -6.55 -5.38 -26.07
N LEU A 203 -7.40 -5.07 -27.05
CA LEU A 203 -7.06 -4.07 -28.07
C LEU A 203 -6.80 -2.68 -27.48
N LEU A 204 -7.64 -2.24 -26.54
CA LEU A 204 -7.51 -0.92 -25.92
C LEU A 204 -6.35 -0.85 -24.93
N VAL A 205 -6.05 -1.95 -24.24
CA VAL A 205 -4.99 -1.99 -23.21
C VAL A 205 -3.62 -2.30 -23.82
N PHE A 206 -3.54 -3.25 -24.74
CA PHE A 206 -2.28 -3.76 -25.25
C PHE A 206 -1.99 -3.37 -26.71
N GLY A 207 -3.00 -2.86 -27.44
CA GLY A 207 -2.83 -2.45 -28.83
C GLY A 207 -2.97 -3.61 -29.82
N ILE A 208 -2.19 -3.59 -30.89
CA ILE A 208 -2.29 -4.45 -32.06
C ILE A 208 -1.20 -5.52 -32.04
N GLU A 209 -1.58 -6.78 -32.24
CA GLU A 209 -0.64 -7.88 -32.38
C GLU A 209 0.27 -7.68 -33.59
N GLY A 210 1.56 -7.94 -33.41
CA GLY A 210 2.60 -7.74 -34.44
C GLY A 210 3.18 -6.32 -34.50
N GLU A 211 2.44 -5.31 -33.97
CA GLU A 211 2.93 -3.92 -33.89
C GLU A 211 3.35 -3.55 -32.47
N HIS A 212 2.54 -3.92 -31.46
CA HIS A 212 2.75 -3.53 -30.07
C HIS A 212 3.14 -4.70 -29.18
N TYR A 213 2.73 -5.91 -29.55
CA TYR A 213 3.08 -7.14 -28.85
C TYR A 213 3.09 -8.34 -29.79
N THR A 214 3.70 -9.43 -29.34
CA THR A 214 3.59 -10.77 -29.93
C THR A 214 2.92 -11.70 -28.92
N LYS A 215 2.06 -12.61 -29.40
CA LYS A 215 1.48 -13.66 -28.54
C LYS A 215 2.53 -14.73 -28.26
N VAL A 216 2.64 -15.10 -26.99
CA VAL A 216 3.39 -16.29 -26.55
C VAL A 216 2.45 -17.49 -26.54
N ASN A 217 1.23 -17.28 -26.08
CA ASN A 217 0.10 -18.23 -26.12
C ASN A 217 -1.23 -17.47 -26.01
N ASP A 218 -2.35 -18.17 -25.81
CA ASP A 218 -3.68 -17.54 -25.75
C ASP A 218 -3.89 -16.60 -24.56
N LYS A 219 -3.05 -16.68 -23.53
CA LYS A 219 -3.17 -15.86 -22.31
C LYS A 219 -2.01 -14.86 -22.16
N GLU A 220 -0.86 -15.14 -22.77
CA GLU A 220 0.37 -14.41 -22.55
C GLU A 220 0.87 -13.70 -23.78
N ILE A 221 1.36 -12.48 -23.59
CA ILE A 221 1.96 -11.66 -24.64
C ILE A 221 3.35 -11.17 -24.21
N GLN A 222 4.20 -10.95 -25.19
CA GLN A 222 5.46 -10.26 -25.05
C GLN A 222 5.39 -8.91 -25.73
N PRO A 223 5.51 -7.79 -25.01
CA PRO A 223 5.52 -6.46 -25.58
C PRO A 223 6.71 -6.26 -26.53
N ILE A 224 6.48 -5.53 -27.63
CA ILE A 224 7.53 -5.13 -28.57
C ILE A 224 8.10 -3.78 -28.14
N GLY A 225 9.44 -3.67 -28.05
CA GLY A 225 10.13 -2.43 -27.74
C GLY A 225 10.35 -2.15 -26.26
N TYR A 226 9.90 -3.03 -25.35
CA TYR A 226 10.23 -2.94 -23.93
C TYR A 226 10.24 -4.30 -23.25
N THR A 227 11.04 -4.43 -22.18
CA THR A 227 11.32 -5.72 -21.53
C THR A 227 10.66 -5.86 -20.14
N SER A 228 10.10 -4.76 -19.57
CA SER A 228 9.51 -4.79 -18.23
C SER A 228 8.24 -3.96 -18.13
N GLN A 229 8.33 -2.72 -17.74
CA GLN A 229 7.21 -1.79 -17.66
C GLN A 229 7.17 -0.90 -18.91
N PRO A 230 6.00 -0.41 -19.34
CA PRO A 230 5.94 0.59 -20.40
C PRO A 230 6.82 1.78 -20.05
N THR A 231 7.71 2.14 -20.94
CA THR A 231 8.57 3.33 -20.81
C THR A 231 8.10 4.42 -21.78
N SER A 232 8.70 5.60 -21.72
CA SER A 232 8.45 6.66 -22.70
C SER A 232 8.80 6.25 -24.15
N GLU A 233 9.57 5.19 -24.30
CA GLU A 233 9.95 4.60 -25.60
C GLU A 233 8.99 3.50 -26.05
N SER A 234 8.07 3.09 -25.19
CA SER A 234 7.06 2.09 -25.53
C SER A 234 6.13 2.63 -26.61
N PRO A 235 5.89 1.89 -27.70
CA PRO A 235 5.02 2.35 -28.78
C PRO A 235 3.56 2.44 -28.36
N TYR A 236 3.16 1.78 -27.27
CA TYR A 236 1.80 1.78 -26.75
C TYR A 236 1.80 1.69 -25.22
N GLY A 237 1.10 2.63 -24.58
CA GLY A 237 0.96 2.65 -23.12
C GLY A 237 -0.11 1.66 -22.66
N GLN A 238 0.15 1.00 -21.54
CA GLN A 238 -0.76 -0.01 -20.98
C GLN A 238 -1.46 0.54 -19.74
N TYR A 239 -2.75 0.79 -19.85
CA TYR A 239 -3.59 1.25 -18.76
C TYR A 239 -4.57 0.14 -18.31
N ARG A 240 -4.04 -0.99 -17.82
CA ARG A 240 -4.84 -2.16 -17.38
C ARG A 240 -5.98 -1.80 -16.43
N PHE A 241 -5.73 -0.84 -15.54
CA PHE A 241 -6.68 -0.50 -14.47
C PHE A 241 -7.62 0.66 -14.84
N ALA A 242 -7.47 1.27 -16.01
CA ALA A 242 -8.25 2.44 -16.36
C ALA A 242 -9.67 2.10 -16.83
N ILE A 243 -9.88 0.93 -17.42
CA ILE A 243 -11.17 0.55 -18.01
C ILE A 243 -11.36 -0.97 -17.94
N GLY A 244 -12.50 -1.39 -17.41
CA GLY A 244 -12.93 -2.80 -17.44
C GLY A 244 -12.22 -3.73 -16.46
N ASN A 245 -12.45 -5.02 -16.64
CA ASN A 245 -11.94 -6.08 -15.78
C ASN A 245 -10.51 -6.48 -16.18
N THR A 246 -9.55 -6.25 -15.30
CA THR A 246 -8.12 -6.59 -15.52
C THR A 246 -7.89 -8.08 -15.77
N PHE A 247 -8.75 -8.97 -15.23
CA PHE A 247 -8.68 -10.41 -15.48
C PHE A 247 -9.06 -10.82 -16.92
N ASN A 248 -9.64 -9.91 -17.71
CA ASN A 248 -9.81 -10.08 -19.15
C ASN A 248 -8.51 -9.83 -19.93
N GLY A 249 -7.52 -9.20 -19.32
CA GLY A 249 -6.26 -8.82 -19.95
C GLY A 249 -5.30 -9.97 -20.14
N TYR A 250 -4.47 -9.85 -21.18
CA TYR A 250 -3.31 -10.72 -21.32
C TYR A 250 -2.34 -10.55 -20.14
N GLU A 251 -1.63 -11.62 -19.82
CA GLU A 251 -0.47 -11.60 -18.96
C GLU A 251 0.77 -11.20 -19.77
N ILE A 252 1.59 -10.35 -19.19
CA ILE A 252 2.82 -9.92 -19.88
C ILE A 252 3.91 -10.94 -19.58
N TYR A 253 4.40 -11.58 -20.64
CA TYR A 253 5.50 -12.52 -20.56
C TYR A 253 6.83 -11.78 -20.55
N MET A 254 7.64 -12.04 -19.55
CA MET A 254 9.00 -11.54 -19.46
C MET A 254 9.98 -12.53 -20.09
N GLN A 255 11.14 -12.05 -20.55
CA GLN A 255 12.18 -12.89 -21.21
C GLN A 255 12.65 -14.08 -20.38
N ASP A 256 12.45 -14.05 -19.07
CA ASP A 256 12.82 -15.08 -18.09
C ASP A 256 11.68 -16.03 -17.70
N LYS A 257 10.57 -16.00 -18.42
CA LYS A 257 9.41 -16.88 -18.30
C LYS A 257 8.50 -16.65 -17.09
N ASN A 258 8.60 -15.50 -16.44
CA ASN A 258 7.69 -15.17 -15.34
C ASN A 258 6.75 -14.03 -15.73
N PRO A 259 5.42 -14.15 -15.58
CA PRO A 259 4.49 -13.08 -15.88
C PRO A 259 4.66 -11.90 -14.90
N ILE A 260 4.59 -10.66 -15.40
CA ILE A 260 4.60 -9.47 -14.53
C ILE A 260 3.37 -9.48 -13.61
N TYR A 261 2.24 -9.96 -14.13
CA TYR A 261 0.99 -10.11 -13.40
C TYR A 261 0.55 -11.57 -13.48
N ASP A 262 0.63 -12.26 -12.37
CA ASP A 262 0.07 -13.60 -12.21
C ASP A 262 -1.40 -13.46 -11.79
N ASN A 263 -2.31 -13.52 -12.77
CA ASN A 263 -3.75 -13.40 -12.54
C ASN A 263 -4.28 -14.54 -11.66
N GLU A 264 -3.73 -15.74 -11.75
CA GLU A 264 -4.14 -16.88 -10.93
C GLU A 264 -3.72 -16.67 -9.46
N PHE A 265 -2.51 -16.18 -9.24
CA PHE A 265 -2.05 -15.81 -7.90
C PHE A 265 -2.89 -14.67 -7.32
N ILE A 266 -3.09 -13.57 -8.06
CA ILE A 266 -3.90 -12.43 -7.60
C ILE A 266 -5.33 -12.89 -7.28
N LYS A 267 -5.92 -13.71 -8.15
CA LYS A 267 -7.25 -14.27 -7.90
C LYS A 267 -7.27 -15.12 -6.62
N SER A 268 -6.28 -15.97 -6.42
CA SER A 268 -6.19 -16.82 -5.23
C SER A 268 -6.08 -16.03 -3.93
N VAL A 269 -5.43 -14.87 -3.97
CA VAL A 269 -5.34 -13.93 -2.84
C VAL A 269 -6.69 -13.26 -2.60
N ASN A 270 -7.33 -12.77 -3.67
CA ASN A 270 -8.64 -12.13 -3.58
C ASN A 270 -9.74 -13.10 -3.08
N ASP A 271 -9.71 -14.36 -3.54
CA ASP A 271 -10.69 -15.37 -3.12
C ASP A 271 -10.56 -15.74 -1.61
N LYS A 272 -9.42 -15.46 -1.00
CA LYS A 272 -9.16 -15.68 0.44
C LYS A 272 -9.29 -14.41 1.26
N ALA A 273 -9.47 -13.25 0.62
CA ALA A 273 -9.56 -11.99 1.31
C ALA A 273 -10.87 -11.88 2.10
N GLU A 274 -10.76 -11.37 3.31
CA GLU A 274 -11.92 -11.06 4.16
C GLU A 274 -12.53 -9.72 3.74
N ASP A 275 -13.84 -9.60 3.79
CA ASP A 275 -14.51 -8.32 3.55
C ASP A 275 -14.19 -7.35 4.68
N SER A 276 -13.90 -6.09 4.31
CA SER A 276 -13.86 -5.02 5.30
C SER A 276 -15.21 -4.90 6.01
N LYS A 277 -15.18 -4.73 7.32
CA LYS A 277 -16.41 -4.50 8.09
C LYS A 277 -17.07 -3.15 7.75
N LEU A 278 -16.35 -2.23 7.10
CA LEU A 278 -16.86 -0.97 6.55
C LEU A 278 -17.33 -1.10 5.09
N ARG A 279 -17.44 -2.30 4.53
CA ARG A 279 -17.85 -2.47 3.13
C ARG A 279 -19.23 -1.86 2.87
N GLY A 280 -19.26 -0.87 1.97
CA GLY A 280 -20.46 -0.10 1.64
C GLY A 280 -20.64 1.19 2.48
N PHE A 281 -19.77 1.44 3.44
CA PHE A 281 -19.73 2.75 4.11
C PHE A 281 -19.06 3.79 3.20
N THR A 282 -19.56 5.01 3.22
CA THR A 282 -18.92 6.15 2.56
C THR A 282 -18.99 7.35 3.49
N LEU A 283 -17.82 7.89 3.82
CA LEU A 283 -17.74 9.08 4.68
C LEU A 283 -18.13 10.33 3.90
N ASP A 284 -19.13 11.06 4.40
CA ASP A 284 -19.39 12.43 3.99
C ASP A 284 -18.45 13.39 4.75
N THR A 285 -17.58 14.04 4.02
CA THR A 285 -16.57 14.96 4.60
C THR A 285 -17.05 16.41 4.70
N ASP A 286 -18.17 16.78 4.11
CA ASP A 286 -18.65 18.17 4.10
C ASP A 286 -18.82 18.77 5.51
N PRO A 287 -19.38 18.04 6.51
CA PRO A 287 -19.55 18.57 7.87
C PRO A 287 -18.26 18.87 8.61
N ILE A 288 -17.14 18.25 8.21
CA ILE A 288 -15.83 18.29 8.90
C ILE A 288 -14.70 18.83 8.01
N LYS A 289 -15.03 19.39 6.87
CA LYS A 289 -14.06 19.79 5.84
C LYS A 289 -13.01 20.78 6.35
N MET A 290 -13.42 21.71 7.22
CA MET A 290 -12.51 22.72 7.78
C MET A 290 -11.53 22.07 8.76
N GLU A 291 -12.01 21.23 9.64
CA GLU A 291 -11.21 20.52 10.63
C GLU A 291 -10.25 19.55 9.95
N LEU A 292 -10.69 18.82 8.91
CA LEU A 292 -9.84 17.95 8.10
C LEU A 292 -8.66 18.74 7.48
N ALA A 293 -8.91 19.90 6.96
CA ALA A 293 -7.86 20.74 6.40
C ALA A 293 -6.85 21.21 7.47
N GLN A 294 -7.33 21.59 8.65
CA GLN A 294 -6.49 22.01 9.77
C GLN A 294 -5.64 20.87 10.32
N VAL A 295 -6.24 19.70 10.54
CA VAL A 295 -5.55 18.48 11.00
C VAL A 295 -4.50 18.05 9.97
N THR A 296 -4.82 18.09 8.68
CA THR A 296 -3.87 17.76 7.60
C THR A 296 -2.67 18.71 7.61
N ALA A 297 -2.89 20.01 7.82
CA ALA A 297 -1.80 20.98 7.92
C ALA A 297 -0.89 20.69 9.14
N VAL A 298 -1.47 20.41 10.29
CA VAL A 298 -0.71 20.00 11.50
C VAL A 298 0.11 18.72 11.24
N ILE A 299 -0.49 17.70 10.61
CA ILE A 299 0.25 16.48 10.26
C ILE A 299 1.42 16.79 9.33
N GLY A 300 1.21 17.64 8.32
CA GLY A 300 2.25 18.07 7.38
C GLY A 300 3.44 18.73 8.07
N GLU A 301 3.20 19.49 9.13
CA GLU A 301 4.24 20.17 9.91
C GLU A 301 5.10 19.18 10.71
N TYR A 302 4.48 18.20 11.38
CA TYR A 302 5.17 17.34 12.36
C TYR A 302 5.66 16.00 11.81
N LYS A 303 4.94 15.42 10.84
CA LYS A 303 5.16 14.06 10.35
C LYS A 303 6.61 13.78 9.93
N LYS A 304 7.23 14.69 9.19
CA LYS A 304 8.59 14.48 8.67
C LYS A 304 9.60 14.31 9.81
N SER A 305 9.53 15.16 10.83
CA SER A 305 10.45 15.11 11.97
C SER A 305 10.23 13.89 12.85
N LEU A 306 8.96 13.56 13.15
CA LEU A 306 8.62 12.40 13.96
C LEU A 306 8.94 11.07 13.26
N ASN A 307 8.59 10.95 11.96
CA ASN A 307 8.83 9.72 11.20
C ASN A 307 10.30 9.52 10.81
N SER A 308 11.17 10.51 11.00
CA SER A 308 12.60 10.38 10.78
C SER A 308 13.39 9.94 12.00
N GLY A 309 12.82 10.08 13.21
CA GLY A 309 13.51 9.87 14.49
C GLY A 309 14.57 10.94 14.80
N ALA A 310 14.73 11.97 13.94
CA ALA A 310 15.82 12.94 14.02
C ALA A 310 15.48 14.19 14.86
N ALA A 311 14.31 14.24 15.49
CA ALA A 311 13.95 15.33 16.41
C ALA A 311 14.87 15.36 17.63
N ALA A 312 15.24 16.55 18.09
CA ALA A 312 16.11 16.72 19.27
C ALA A 312 15.42 16.21 20.57
N ASP A 313 14.12 16.42 20.67
CA ASP A 313 13.24 15.87 21.71
C ASP A 313 12.03 15.22 21.02
N PRO A 314 12.13 13.94 20.62
CA PRO A 314 11.07 13.28 19.87
C PRO A 314 9.76 13.15 20.64
N MET A 315 9.84 12.91 21.95
CA MET A 315 8.65 12.74 22.78
C MET A 315 7.98 14.05 23.15
N GLY A 316 8.76 15.10 23.43
CA GLY A 316 8.19 16.45 23.59
C GLY A 316 7.53 16.96 22.31
N LEU A 317 8.15 16.71 21.15
CA LEU A 317 7.56 17.02 19.85
C LEU A 317 6.29 16.22 19.58
N TYR A 318 6.26 14.92 19.97
CA TYR A 318 5.07 14.10 19.86
C TYR A 318 3.93 14.63 20.73
N GLU A 319 4.21 15.02 21.99
CA GLU A 319 3.20 15.56 22.88
C GLU A 319 2.65 16.91 22.40
N GLU A 320 3.51 17.77 21.89
CA GLU A 320 3.09 19.01 21.23
C GLU A 320 2.19 18.72 20.02
N PHE A 321 2.58 17.77 19.18
CA PHE A 321 1.80 17.34 18.04
C PHE A 321 0.40 16.84 18.45
N GLN A 322 0.27 16.03 19.52
CA GLN A 322 -1.02 15.58 20.04
C GLN A 322 -1.92 16.79 20.43
N GLN A 323 -1.38 17.75 21.13
CA GLN A 323 -2.13 18.95 21.52
C GLN A 323 -2.56 19.78 20.30
N LYS A 324 -1.71 19.90 19.31
CA LYS A 324 -2.03 20.59 18.04
C LYS A 324 -3.13 19.89 17.26
N LEU A 325 -3.13 18.56 17.21
CA LEU A 325 -4.19 17.78 16.56
C LEU A 325 -5.55 18.02 17.24
N ILE A 326 -5.59 17.98 18.57
CA ILE A 326 -6.80 18.26 19.34
C ILE A 326 -7.30 19.70 19.07
N ALA A 327 -6.38 20.68 19.14
CA ALA A 327 -6.71 22.08 18.89
C ALA A 327 -7.19 22.34 17.44
N ALA A 328 -6.74 21.53 16.48
CA ALA A 328 -7.20 21.56 15.09
C ALA A 328 -8.57 20.91 14.85
N GLY A 329 -9.20 20.35 15.89
CA GLY A 329 -10.52 19.77 15.82
C GLY A 329 -10.55 18.26 15.54
N ASP A 330 -9.47 17.53 15.85
CA ASP A 330 -9.39 16.08 15.62
C ASP A 330 -10.51 15.30 16.34
N ASP A 331 -10.84 15.68 17.58
CA ASP A 331 -11.93 15.03 18.35
C ASP A 331 -13.29 15.22 17.66
N LYS A 332 -13.56 16.40 17.10
CA LYS A 332 -14.80 16.66 16.34
C LYS A 332 -14.89 15.81 15.07
N ILE A 333 -13.77 15.57 14.40
CA ILE A 333 -13.73 14.69 13.23
C ILE A 333 -14.06 13.25 13.64
N VAL A 334 -13.44 12.77 14.73
CA VAL A 334 -13.69 11.41 15.25
C VAL A 334 -15.15 11.25 15.64
N GLU A 335 -15.76 12.22 16.33
CA GLU A 335 -17.17 12.22 16.72
C GLU A 335 -18.11 12.16 15.50
N GLU A 336 -17.83 12.94 14.46
CA GLU A 336 -18.64 12.95 13.25
C GLU A 336 -18.49 11.65 12.45
N ILE A 337 -17.29 11.10 12.32
CA ILE A 337 -17.09 9.79 11.70
C ILE A 337 -17.85 8.71 12.45
N GLN A 338 -17.79 8.69 13.80
CA GLN A 338 -18.53 7.75 14.63
C GLN A 338 -20.03 7.86 14.39
N ARG A 339 -20.57 9.07 14.39
CA ARG A 339 -22.00 9.32 14.12
C ARG A 339 -22.42 8.72 12.77
N GLN A 340 -21.64 8.95 11.72
CA GLN A 340 -21.94 8.44 10.38
C GLN A 340 -21.83 6.90 10.31
N ILE A 341 -20.86 6.31 10.96
CA ILE A 341 -20.73 4.84 11.05
C ILE A 341 -21.95 4.24 11.77
N ASP A 342 -22.39 4.84 12.88
CA ASP A 342 -23.51 4.34 13.67
C ASP A 342 -24.84 4.43 12.87
N GLU A 343 -25.05 5.54 12.15
CA GLU A 343 -26.20 5.69 11.25
C GLU A 343 -26.18 4.68 10.10
N TRP A 344 -25.02 4.48 9.47
CA TRP A 344 -24.88 3.49 8.41
C TRP A 344 -25.14 2.06 8.90
N ARG A 345 -24.63 1.68 10.07
CA ARG A 345 -24.86 0.36 10.68
C ARG A 345 -26.34 0.14 11.01
N ALA A 346 -27.01 1.14 11.55
CA ALA A 346 -28.44 1.07 11.84
C ALA A 346 -29.29 0.85 10.58
N ASN A 347 -28.95 1.53 9.48
CA ASN A 347 -29.64 1.38 8.20
C ASN A 347 -29.39 0.00 7.56
N LYS A 348 -28.15 -0.50 7.61
CA LYS A 348 -27.80 -1.84 7.09
C LYS A 348 -28.53 -2.97 7.85
N GLY A 349 -28.69 -2.83 9.17
CA GLY A 349 -29.47 -3.78 9.98
C GLY A 349 -30.95 -3.82 9.58
N ASN A 350 -31.53 -2.69 9.18
CA ASN A 350 -32.93 -2.61 8.74
C ASN A 350 -33.16 -3.23 7.35
N GLU A 351 -32.19 -3.12 6.43
CA GLU A 351 -32.27 -3.75 5.10
C GLU A 351 -32.21 -5.28 5.16
N THR A 352 -31.37 -5.82 6.05
CA THR A 352 -31.25 -7.28 6.23
C THR A 352 -32.53 -7.89 6.81
N THR A 353 -33.20 -7.18 7.71
CA THR A 353 -34.46 -7.64 8.33
C THR A 353 -35.65 -7.61 7.37
N GLN A 354 -35.64 -6.73 6.36
CA GLN A 354 -36.68 -6.67 5.32
C GLN A 354 -36.50 -7.76 4.24
N SER A 355 -35.26 -8.18 3.95
CA SER A 355 -34.98 -9.24 2.96
C SER A 355 -35.22 -10.67 3.48
N GLU A 356 -35.27 -10.87 4.79
CA GLU A 356 -35.57 -12.18 5.41
C GLU A 356 -37.08 -12.38 5.68
N GLY A 357 -37.88 -11.34 5.41
CA GLY A 357 -39.35 -11.35 5.63
C GLY A 357 -40.19 -11.47 4.35
N GLU A 358 -39.55 -11.56 3.15
CA GLU A 358 -40.22 -11.85 1.88
C GLU A 358 -39.89 -13.30 1.42
#